data_aa31193fbcdb581bee409e2e12df3b8c
#
_entry.id   aa31193fbcdb581bee409e2e12df3b8c
#
_cell.length_a   1.000
_cell.length_b   1.000
_cell.length_c   1.000
_cell.angle_alpha   90.00
_cell.angle_beta   90.00
_cell.angle_gamma   90.00
#
_symmetry.space_group_name_H-M   'P 1'
#
loop_
_entity.id
_entity.type
_entity.pdbx_description
1 polymer ?
#
loop_
_entity_poly.entity_id
_entity_poly.type
_entity_poly.pdbx_seq_one_letter_code
_entity_poly.pdbx_strand_id
1 'polypeptide(L)'
;MREEFLYTEPKVMDIDVPAHIPPEVERTLKKGYEALRARDWETAAMLVGKSIDVATKFFAPDLATLTLFARIERLTSDGRLTRELGAWAHHVRLLRNDAMHDPLDTSEKDARDISHFTELTLNYLFTLPGMLVEFQGTTSP
;
A
#
# COMPACT_ATOMS: atom_id res chain seq x y z
N MET A 1 -5.58 24.64 -25.20
CA MET A 1 -5.81 24.23 -25.02
C MET A 1 -5.84 23.79 -24.61
N ARG A 2 -5.77 23.49 -24.44
CA ARG A 2 -5.91 22.81 -24.07
C ARG A 2 -5.66 22.18 -23.58
N GLU A 3 -5.36 21.73 -23.60
CA GLU A 3 -5.31 21.08 -23.13
C GLU A 3 -5.31 20.90 -22.34
N GLU A 4 -5.29 21.13 -22.42
CA GLU A 4 -5.53 20.93 -21.80
C GLU A 4 -6.07 20.68 -21.10
N PHE A 5 -6.29 21.08 -21.19
CA PHE A 5 -7.09 20.72 -20.89
C PHE A 5 -7.34 20.05 -20.53
N LEU A 6 -7.12 19.85 -20.56
CA LEU A 6 -7.30 19.10 -20.52
C LEU A 6 -7.51 18.57 -19.79
N TYR A 7 -7.55 18.55 -19.33
CA TYR A 7 -7.75 18.01 -18.77
C TYR A 7 -7.98 17.63 -17.96
N THR A 8 -8.06 17.58 -18.12
CA THR A 8 -8.13 16.76 -17.34
C THR A 8 -8.45 16.67 -15.81
N GLU A 9 -9.18 17.35 -15.02
CA GLU A 9 -9.62 17.28 -13.69
C GLU A 9 -10.29 16.04 -13.26
N PRO A 10 -11.00 15.36 -14.11
CA PRO A 10 -11.53 14.04 -13.75
C PRO A 10 -10.43 13.07 -13.36
N LYS A 11 -9.21 13.40 -13.68
CA LYS A 11 -8.10 12.52 -13.36
C LYS A 11 -7.91 12.28 -11.88
N VAL A 12 -8.38 13.18 -11.04
CA VAL A 12 -8.31 12.96 -9.61
C VAL A 12 -9.11 11.74 -9.20
N MET A 13 -10.22 11.50 -9.91
CA MET A 13 -11.09 10.37 -9.65
C MET A 13 -10.51 9.07 -10.14
N ASP A 14 -9.50 9.15 -11.01
CA ASP A 14 -8.93 7.98 -11.66
C ASP A 14 -7.58 7.60 -11.09
N ILE A 15 -7.38 7.83 -9.79
CA ILE A 15 -6.14 7.44 -9.16
C ILE A 15 -6.07 5.91 -9.14
N ASP A 16 -5.05 5.38 -9.80
CA ASP A 16 -4.87 3.94 -9.92
C ASP A 16 -4.35 3.35 -8.63
N VAL A 17 -4.98 2.27 -8.22
CA VAL A 17 -4.49 1.45 -7.11
C VAL A 17 -4.36 0.01 -7.63
N PRO A 18 -3.57 -0.82 -6.95
CA PRO A 18 -3.46 -2.22 -7.36
C PRO A 18 -4.82 -2.90 -7.40
N ALA A 19 -5.00 -3.79 -8.36
CA ALA A 19 -6.27 -4.52 -8.52
C ALA A 19 -6.43 -5.55 -7.41
N HIS A 20 -7.69 -5.88 -7.12
CA HIS A 20 -8.06 -6.95 -6.18
C HIS A 20 -7.77 -6.66 -4.72
N ILE A 21 -7.45 -5.42 -4.38
CA ILE A 21 -7.25 -5.07 -2.97
C ILE A 21 -8.61 -4.83 -2.32
N PRO A 22 -8.72 -5.08 -1.00
CA PRO A 22 -10.00 -4.86 -0.31
C PRO A 22 -10.43 -3.39 -0.37
N PRO A 23 -11.75 -3.13 -0.38
CA PRO A 23 -12.24 -1.75 -0.50
C PRO A 23 -11.72 -0.80 0.57
N GLU A 24 -11.52 -1.30 1.78
CA GLU A 24 -10.99 -0.48 2.86
C GLU A 24 -9.55 -0.05 2.59
N VAL A 25 -8.75 -0.98 2.08
CA VAL A 25 -7.37 -0.70 1.72
C VAL A 25 -7.34 0.29 0.57
N GLU A 26 -8.19 0.07 -0.42
CA GLU A 26 -8.28 0.95 -1.58
C GLU A 26 -8.61 2.38 -1.15
N ARG A 27 -9.58 2.55 -0.27
CA ARG A 27 -9.99 3.87 0.20
C ARG A 27 -8.85 4.60 0.90
N THR A 28 -8.16 3.90 1.80
CA THR A 28 -7.06 4.50 2.55
C THR A 28 -5.89 4.84 1.64
N LEU A 29 -5.58 3.93 0.70
CA LEU A 29 -4.48 4.12 -0.21
C LEU A 29 -4.73 5.30 -1.16
N LYS A 30 -5.95 5.43 -1.65
CA LYS A 30 -6.30 6.55 -2.52
C LYS A 30 -6.10 7.89 -1.83
N LYS A 31 -6.50 7.98 -0.56
CA LYS A 31 -6.29 9.20 0.21
C LYS A 31 -4.80 9.50 0.36
N GLY A 32 -4.00 8.45 0.57
CA GLY A 32 -2.55 8.63 0.64
C GLY A 32 -1.97 9.12 -0.67
N TYR A 33 -2.44 8.58 -1.79
CA TYR A 33 -1.98 9.01 -3.10
C TYR A 33 -2.41 10.44 -3.41
N GLU A 34 -3.59 10.84 -2.97
CA GLU A 34 -4.03 12.24 -3.12
C GLU A 34 -3.10 13.18 -2.36
N ALA A 35 -2.72 12.79 -1.13
CA ALA A 35 -1.78 13.58 -0.35
C ALA A 35 -0.42 13.64 -1.04
N LEU A 36 0.01 12.52 -1.63
CA LEU A 36 1.28 12.47 -2.36
C LEU A 36 1.26 13.44 -3.54
N ARG A 37 0.15 13.45 -4.27
CA ARG A 37 -0.02 14.36 -5.41
C ARG A 37 -0.03 15.81 -4.97
N ALA A 38 -0.61 16.07 -3.78
CA ALA A 38 -0.65 17.42 -3.22
C ALA A 38 0.67 17.82 -2.56
N ARG A 39 1.68 16.93 -2.61
CA ARG A 39 3.00 17.15 -2.05
C ARG A 39 2.95 17.30 -0.52
N ASP A 40 1.97 16.69 0.10
CA ASP A 40 1.84 16.63 1.55
C ASP A 40 2.48 15.31 2.01
N TRP A 41 3.81 15.35 2.16
CA TRP A 41 4.59 14.13 2.35
C TRP A 41 4.27 13.40 3.65
N GLU A 42 4.09 14.14 4.73
CA GLU A 42 3.80 13.49 6.01
C GLU A 42 2.43 12.81 6.01
N THR A 43 1.42 13.46 5.43
CA THR A 43 0.09 12.85 5.34
C THR A 43 0.12 11.64 4.42
N ALA A 44 0.83 11.75 3.29
CA ALA A 44 0.97 10.64 2.36
C ALA A 44 1.61 9.45 3.05
N ALA A 45 2.73 9.67 3.75
CA ALA A 45 3.44 8.60 4.43
C ALA A 45 2.56 7.91 5.47
N MET A 46 1.80 8.70 6.24
CA MET A 46 0.90 8.16 7.25
C MET A 46 -0.19 7.29 6.64
N LEU A 47 -0.86 7.81 5.61
CA LEU A 47 -2.00 7.09 5.03
C LEU A 47 -1.57 5.88 4.24
N VAL A 48 -0.51 6.00 3.45
CA VAL A 48 0.01 4.85 2.70
C VAL A 48 0.51 3.78 3.66
N GLY A 49 1.22 4.20 4.72
CA GLY A 49 1.67 3.26 5.74
C GLY A 49 0.50 2.59 6.46
N LYS A 50 -0.57 3.33 6.71
CA LYS A 50 -1.76 2.76 7.32
C LYS A 50 -2.40 1.70 6.44
N SER A 51 -2.33 1.87 5.12
CA SER A 51 -2.92 0.88 4.22
C SER A 51 -2.23 -0.48 4.34
N ILE A 52 -0.93 -0.52 4.64
CA ILE A 52 -0.21 -1.77 4.90
C ILE A 52 -0.77 -2.45 6.15
N ASP A 53 -1.03 -1.68 7.20
CA ASP A 53 -1.55 -2.24 8.43
C ASP A 53 -2.93 -2.86 8.19
N VAL A 54 -3.82 -2.12 7.52
CA VAL A 54 -5.16 -2.61 7.21
C VAL A 54 -5.08 -3.83 6.29
N ALA A 55 -4.22 -3.78 5.29
CA ALA A 55 -4.09 -4.86 4.30
C ALA A 55 -3.61 -6.16 4.95
N THR A 56 -2.60 -6.07 5.81
CA THR A 56 -2.07 -7.28 6.44
C THR A 56 -3.05 -7.87 7.44
N LYS A 57 -3.85 -7.04 8.09
CA LYS A 57 -4.93 -7.55 8.96
C LYS A 57 -6.01 -8.26 8.15
N PHE A 58 -6.33 -7.72 6.99
CA PHE A 58 -7.32 -8.35 6.12
C PHE A 58 -6.78 -9.65 5.55
N PHE A 59 -5.51 -9.64 5.13
CA PHE A 59 -4.87 -10.81 4.52
C PHE A 59 -4.74 -11.96 5.53
N ALA A 60 -4.45 -11.63 6.79
CA ALA A 60 -4.23 -12.61 7.84
C ALA A 60 -5.04 -12.23 9.08
N PRO A 61 -6.36 -12.49 9.06
CA PRO A 61 -7.20 -12.13 10.21
C PRO A 61 -6.78 -12.82 11.50
N ASP A 62 -6.15 -13.98 11.40
CA ASP A 62 -5.64 -14.70 12.57
C ASP A 62 -4.51 -13.93 13.27
N LEU A 63 -3.89 -12.99 12.59
CA LEU A 63 -2.80 -12.19 13.13
C LEU A 63 -3.21 -10.74 13.40
N ALA A 64 -4.50 -10.44 13.30
CA ALA A 64 -4.97 -9.05 13.35
C ALA A 64 -4.72 -8.38 14.71
N THR A 65 -4.65 -9.16 15.78
CA THR A 65 -4.41 -8.62 17.12
C THR A 65 -2.95 -8.32 17.41
N LEU A 66 -2.05 -8.81 16.56
CA LEU A 66 -0.63 -8.53 16.72
C LEU A 66 -0.31 -7.11 16.26
N THR A 67 0.79 -6.57 16.78
CA THR A 67 1.30 -5.30 16.25
C THR A 67 1.71 -5.51 14.80
N LEU A 68 1.82 -4.42 14.04
CA LEU A 68 2.26 -4.51 12.66
C LEU A 68 3.61 -5.20 12.55
N PHE A 69 4.54 -4.87 13.46
CA PHE A 69 5.86 -5.49 13.47
C PHE A 69 5.74 -7.02 13.63
N ALA A 70 5.01 -7.46 14.65
CA ALA A 70 4.86 -8.89 14.92
C ALA A 70 4.13 -9.59 13.80
N ARG A 71 3.16 -8.91 13.18
CA ARG A 71 2.42 -9.48 12.06
C ARG A 71 3.32 -9.72 10.86
N ILE A 72 4.16 -8.74 10.55
CA ILE A 72 5.11 -8.87 9.44
C ILE A 72 6.08 -10.01 9.71
N GLU A 73 6.58 -10.11 10.94
CA GLU A 73 7.46 -11.20 11.33
C GLU A 73 6.81 -12.56 11.09
N ARG A 74 5.57 -12.71 11.53
CA ARG A 74 4.85 -13.98 11.38
C ARG A 74 4.57 -14.29 9.91
N LEU A 75 4.13 -13.29 9.14
CA LEU A 75 3.89 -13.50 7.73
C LEU A 75 5.16 -13.96 7.00
N THR A 76 6.29 -13.37 7.36
CA THR A 76 7.56 -13.72 6.76
C THR A 76 8.00 -15.13 7.16
N SER A 77 7.92 -15.44 8.45
CA SER A 77 8.36 -16.76 8.93
C SER A 77 7.44 -17.88 8.45
N ASP A 78 6.16 -17.58 8.23
CA ASP A 78 5.20 -18.56 7.72
C ASP A 78 5.30 -18.73 6.19
N GLY A 79 6.15 -17.95 5.52
CA GLY A 79 6.29 -18.03 4.08
C GLY A 79 5.18 -17.34 3.31
N ARG A 80 4.29 -16.61 3.98
CA ARG A 80 3.21 -15.87 3.31
C ARG A 80 3.69 -14.53 2.77
N LEU A 81 4.86 -14.10 3.21
CA LEU A 81 5.52 -12.91 2.70
C LEU A 81 6.96 -13.31 2.45
N THR A 82 7.53 -12.88 1.32
CA THR A 82 8.91 -13.23 1.03
C THR A 82 9.84 -12.54 2.02
N ARG A 83 11.04 -13.11 2.18
CA ARG A 83 12.02 -12.51 3.08
C ARG A 83 12.36 -11.08 2.64
N GLU A 84 12.49 -10.87 1.35
CA GLU A 84 12.82 -9.56 0.81
C GLU A 84 11.71 -8.55 1.09
N LEU A 85 10.46 -8.94 0.85
CA LEU A 85 9.33 -8.06 1.16
C LEU A 85 9.20 -7.82 2.65
N GLY A 86 9.48 -8.84 3.47
CA GLY A 86 9.47 -8.68 4.91
C GLY A 86 10.50 -7.67 5.39
N ALA A 87 11.70 -7.70 4.82
CA ALA A 87 12.74 -6.74 5.16
C ALA A 87 12.32 -5.32 4.78
N TRP A 88 11.72 -5.16 3.59
CA TRP A 88 11.20 -3.87 3.15
C TRP A 88 10.07 -3.39 4.06
N ALA A 89 9.18 -4.30 4.48
CA ALA A 89 8.07 -3.95 5.35
C ALA A 89 8.56 -3.37 6.67
N HIS A 90 9.64 -3.92 7.21
CA HIS A 90 10.22 -3.36 8.43
C HIS A 90 10.80 -1.98 8.19
N HIS A 91 11.45 -1.78 7.04
CA HIS A 91 11.98 -0.47 6.69
C HIS A 91 10.86 0.57 6.60
N VAL A 92 9.76 0.20 5.93
CA VAL A 92 8.61 1.09 5.79
C VAL A 92 7.98 1.38 7.16
N ARG A 93 7.92 0.38 8.03
CA ARG A 93 7.38 0.58 9.36
C ARG A 93 8.20 1.60 10.14
N LEU A 94 9.52 1.55 10.02
CA LEU A 94 10.39 2.52 10.67
C LEU A 94 10.16 3.92 10.12
N LEU A 95 10.07 4.05 8.80
CA LEU A 95 9.78 5.35 8.18
C LEU A 95 8.44 5.90 8.62
N ARG A 96 7.43 5.02 8.69
CA ARG A 96 6.09 5.41 9.13
C ARG A 96 6.11 5.89 10.59
N ASN A 97 6.86 5.19 11.45
CA ASN A 97 6.96 5.59 12.85
C ASN A 97 7.63 6.96 12.98
N ASP A 98 8.68 7.20 12.19
CA ASP A 98 9.35 8.49 12.20
C ASP A 98 8.40 9.59 11.75
N ALA A 99 7.61 9.34 10.71
CA ALA A 99 6.65 10.32 10.21
C ALA A 99 5.57 10.63 11.26
N MET A 100 5.22 9.68 12.10
CA MET A 100 4.23 9.90 13.15
C MET A 100 4.80 10.60 14.36
N HIS A 101 6.10 10.42 14.65
CA HIS A 101 6.76 11.07 15.77
C HIS A 101 7.25 12.47 15.40
N ASP A 102 7.72 12.64 14.18
CA ASP A 102 8.25 13.92 13.71
C ASP A 102 7.84 14.12 12.25
N PRO A 103 6.55 14.44 12.02
CA PRO A 103 6.03 14.55 10.66
C PRO A 103 6.75 15.58 9.79
N LEU A 104 7.32 16.61 10.42
CA LEU A 104 7.98 17.66 9.66
C LEU A 104 9.26 17.20 8.99
N ASP A 105 9.82 16.06 9.44
CA ASP A 105 11.04 15.51 8.87
C ASP A 105 10.77 14.53 7.72
N THR A 106 9.50 14.25 7.41
CA THR A 106 9.19 13.33 6.33
C THR A 106 9.52 13.97 5.00
N SER A 107 10.42 13.35 4.25
CA SER A 107 10.84 13.86 2.95
C SER A 107 9.97 13.29 1.84
N GLU A 108 10.06 13.92 0.66
CA GLU A 108 9.43 13.39 -0.55
C GLU A 108 9.92 11.98 -0.84
N LYS A 109 11.23 11.76 -0.69
CA LYS A 109 11.80 10.43 -0.95
C LYS A 109 11.19 9.38 -0.03
N ASP A 110 11.06 9.70 1.27
CA ASP A 110 10.47 8.76 2.22
C ASP A 110 9.03 8.41 1.84
N ALA A 111 8.24 9.42 1.49
CA ALA A 111 6.85 9.19 1.12
C ALA A 111 6.75 8.34 -0.16
N ARG A 112 7.61 8.59 -1.14
CA ARG A 112 7.60 7.83 -2.39
C ARG A 112 8.10 6.41 -2.18
N ASP A 113 9.11 6.22 -1.34
CA ASP A 113 9.61 4.88 -1.02
C ASP A 113 8.53 4.04 -0.35
N ILE A 114 7.81 4.63 0.61
CA ILE A 114 6.69 3.95 1.27
C ILE A 114 5.62 3.57 0.25
N SER A 115 5.32 4.49 -0.67
CA SER A 115 4.30 4.23 -1.69
C SER A 115 4.69 3.10 -2.63
N HIS A 116 5.93 3.12 -3.12
CA HIS A 116 6.40 2.06 -4.01
C HIS A 116 6.38 0.71 -3.34
N PHE A 117 6.87 0.67 -2.10
CA PHE A 117 6.88 -0.59 -1.37
C PHE A 117 5.46 -1.10 -1.14
N THR A 118 4.55 -0.18 -0.77
CA THR A 118 3.16 -0.56 -0.53
C THR A 118 2.55 -1.18 -1.77
N GLU A 119 2.77 -0.57 -2.94
CA GLU A 119 2.26 -1.13 -4.19
C GLU A 119 2.78 -2.53 -4.45
N LEU A 120 4.10 -2.72 -4.26
CA LEU A 120 4.68 -4.04 -4.49
C LEU A 120 4.09 -5.09 -3.54
N THR A 121 3.93 -4.72 -2.29
CA THR A 121 3.38 -5.63 -1.29
C THR A 121 1.93 -5.99 -1.60
N LEU A 122 1.13 -4.98 -1.95
CA LEU A 122 -0.28 -5.22 -2.29
C LEU A 122 -0.41 -6.05 -3.55
N ASN A 123 0.45 -5.82 -4.53
CA ASN A 123 0.49 -6.67 -5.72
C ASN A 123 0.78 -8.12 -5.36
N TYR A 124 1.73 -8.34 -4.47
CA TYR A 124 2.11 -9.68 -4.08
C TYR A 124 0.98 -10.38 -3.31
N LEU A 125 0.37 -9.67 -2.36
CA LEU A 125 -0.62 -10.28 -1.47
C LEU A 125 -2.00 -10.42 -2.10
N PHE A 126 -2.39 -9.51 -2.97
CA PHE A 126 -3.76 -9.47 -3.47
C PHE A 126 -3.86 -9.50 -4.99
N THR A 127 -3.10 -8.67 -5.68
CA THR A 127 -3.27 -8.50 -7.12
C THR A 127 -2.89 -9.76 -7.89
N LEU A 128 -1.71 -10.30 -7.62
CA LEU A 128 -1.26 -11.50 -8.33
C LEU A 128 -2.12 -12.72 -8.02
N PRO A 129 -2.45 -13.01 -6.75
CA PRO A 129 -3.35 -14.12 -6.48
C PRO A 129 -4.72 -13.94 -7.14
N GLY A 130 -5.25 -12.71 -7.13
CA GLY A 130 -6.53 -12.44 -7.78
C GLY A 130 -6.51 -12.66 -9.27
N MET A 131 -5.42 -12.22 -9.91
CA MET A 131 -5.24 -12.42 -11.35
C MET A 131 -5.09 -13.90 -11.69
N LEU A 132 -4.42 -14.67 -10.84
CA LEU A 132 -4.29 -16.11 -11.07
C LEU A 132 -5.65 -16.78 -10.99
N VAL A 133 -6.49 -16.38 -10.05
CA VAL A 133 -7.85 -16.92 -9.97
C VAL A 133 -8.65 -16.58 -11.23
N GLU A 134 -8.55 -15.35 -11.70
CA GLU A 134 -9.21 -14.94 -12.95
C GLU A 134 -8.71 -15.76 -14.13
N PHE A 135 -7.39 -15.93 -14.23
CA PHE A 135 -6.81 -16.70 -15.31
C PHE A 135 -7.28 -18.13 -15.27
N GLN A 136 -7.30 -18.77 -14.10
CA GLN A 136 -7.78 -20.13 -13.96
C GLN A 136 -9.25 -20.25 -14.33
N GLY A 137 -10.05 -19.24 -13.95
CA GLY A 137 -11.45 -19.22 -14.32
C GLY A 137 -11.69 -19.13 -15.79
N THR A 138 -10.87 -18.36 -16.51
CA THR A 138 -11.02 -18.20 -17.95
C THR A 138 -10.49 -19.40 -18.73
N THR A 139 -9.59 -20.18 -18.14
CA THR A 139 -9.01 -21.36 -18.82
C THR A 139 -9.71 -22.65 -18.46
N SER A 140 -10.61 -22.62 -17.49
CA SER A 140 -11.40 -23.79 -17.12
C SER A 140 -12.32 -24.18 -18.27
N PRO A 141 -12.36 -25.45 -18.65
CA PRO A 141 -13.28 -25.89 -19.70
C PRO A 141 -14.73 -25.84 -19.26
#